data_4bbb7e5f39009fb0b92f73a583443aa7
#
_entry.id   4bbb7e5f39009fb0b92f73a583443aa7
#
_cell.length_a   1.000
_cell.length_b   1.000
_cell.length_c   1.000
_cell.angle_alpha   90.00
_cell.angle_beta   90.00
_cell.angle_gamma   90.00
#
_symmetry.space_group_name_H-M   'P 1'
#
loop_
_entity.id
_entity.type
_entity.pdbx_description
1 polymer ?
#
loop_
_entity_poly.entity_id
_entity_poly.type
_entity_poly.pdbx_seq_one_letter_code
_entity_poly.pdbx_strand_id
1 'polypeptide(L)'
;IDNSFAILFLALFFFSFKNKDKTLLYISTILFVLSLYIYGFATDGKPRGFLIDTVAIYAAIFSPVLFIYFIYTIYRAGIKKDRSLSWYISITALLISIIFSFRQKIYIEDFAPYVVITIPLMLKTFLHSYRIRLEQFRKVHKITAMVIVGMLGLNVIFTFVNKPLYLIISEPKRHFVYQYHFAKELAFTLKEQNINEILCDDEELQLRLKFYNINK
;
A
#
# COMPACT_ATOMS: atom_id res chain seq x y z
N ILE A 1 -5.69 -2.79 13.72
CA ILE A 1 -4.24 -2.56 13.69
C ILE A 1 -3.57 -3.90 13.90
N ASP A 2 -2.86 -4.52 13.22
CA ASP A 2 -2.22 -4.35 11.96
C ASP A 2 -1.31 -5.54 11.77
N ASN A 3 -1.74 -6.42 10.93
CA ASN A 3 -0.91 -7.51 10.40
C ASN A 3 0.37 -7.00 9.72
N SER A 4 0.48 -5.68 9.58
CA SER A 4 1.62 -4.99 8.97
C SER A 4 2.93 -5.23 9.73
N PHE A 5 2.91 -5.24 11.06
CA PHE A 5 4.13 -5.53 11.84
C PHE A 5 4.63 -6.96 11.67
N ALA A 6 3.74 -7.94 11.50
CA ALA A 6 4.14 -9.32 11.21
C ALA A 6 4.97 -9.42 9.93
N ILE A 7 4.62 -8.62 8.90
CA ILE A 7 5.36 -8.56 7.64
C ILE A 7 6.77 -8.01 7.85
N LEU A 8 6.90 -6.95 8.66
CA LEU A 8 8.19 -6.36 9.00
C LEU A 8 9.08 -7.37 9.74
N PHE A 9 8.55 -8.05 10.75
CA PHE A 9 9.31 -9.02 11.51
C PHE A 9 9.71 -10.24 10.69
N LEU A 10 8.85 -10.68 9.76
CA LEU A 10 9.19 -11.72 8.81
C LEU A 10 10.31 -11.28 7.84
N ALA A 11 10.28 -10.04 7.38
CA ALA A 11 11.34 -9.49 6.55
C ALA A 11 12.68 -9.41 7.30
N LEU A 12 12.64 -8.98 8.56
CA LEU A 12 13.81 -8.97 9.46
C LEU A 12 14.36 -10.38 9.71
N PHE A 13 13.48 -11.37 9.85
CA PHE A 13 13.87 -12.77 9.96
C PHE A 13 14.66 -13.23 8.74
N PHE A 14 14.17 -13.01 7.51
CA PHE A 14 14.88 -13.39 6.30
C PHE A 14 16.21 -12.62 6.13
N PHE A 15 16.24 -11.35 6.51
CA PHE A 15 17.44 -10.53 6.47
C PHE A 15 18.50 -11.06 7.45
N SER A 16 18.13 -11.33 8.69
CA SER A 16 19.04 -11.83 9.74
C SER A 16 19.53 -13.26 9.43
N PHE A 17 18.66 -14.12 8.92
CA PHE A 17 19.03 -15.47 8.47
C PHE A 17 20.11 -15.41 7.39
N LYS A 18 19.96 -14.51 6.40
CA LYS A 18 20.95 -14.36 5.33
C LYS A 18 22.28 -13.80 5.82
N ASN A 19 22.23 -12.85 6.74
CA ASN A 19 23.43 -12.19 7.29
C ASN A 19 24.07 -12.99 8.45
N LYS A 20 23.48 -14.14 8.83
CA LYS A 20 23.93 -14.98 9.94
C LYS A 20 23.98 -14.24 11.30
N ASP A 21 23.16 -13.22 11.48
CA ASP A 21 23.01 -12.50 12.74
C ASP A 21 22.01 -13.24 13.64
N LYS A 22 22.55 -14.02 14.57
CA LYS A 22 21.76 -14.86 15.47
C LYS A 22 20.90 -14.03 16.42
N THR A 23 21.40 -12.93 16.91
CA THR A 23 20.68 -12.06 17.86
C THR A 23 19.44 -11.47 17.20
N LEU A 24 19.60 -10.86 16.03
CA LEU A 24 18.49 -10.30 15.28
C LEU A 24 17.51 -11.38 14.82
N LEU A 25 17.98 -12.59 14.51
CA LEU A 25 17.14 -13.72 14.12
C LEU A 25 16.23 -14.16 15.27
N TYR A 26 16.75 -14.32 16.48
CA TYR A 26 15.93 -14.69 17.64
C TYR A 26 14.90 -13.61 17.97
N ILE A 27 15.32 -12.34 17.99
CA ILE A 27 14.43 -11.21 18.27
C ILE A 27 13.32 -11.14 17.22
N SER A 28 13.66 -11.18 15.95
CA SER A 28 12.66 -11.11 14.88
C SER A 28 11.68 -12.30 14.88
N THR A 29 12.15 -13.49 15.23
CA THR A 29 11.29 -14.68 15.37
C THR A 29 10.30 -14.53 16.53
N ILE A 30 10.79 -14.10 17.70
CA ILE A 30 9.92 -13.91 18.87
C ILE A 30 8.88 -12.82 18.58
N LEU A 31 9.28 -11.70 18.00
CA LEU A 31 8.38 -10.59 17.65
C LEU A 31 7.37 -11.00 16.57
N PHE A 32 7.78 -11.83 15.60
CA PHE A 32 6.89 -12.36 14.58
C PHE A 32 5.80 -13.26 15.20
N VAL A 33 6.19 -14.21 16.04
CA VAL A 33 5.25 -15.12 16.74
C VAL A 33 4.32 -14.31 17.65
N LEU A 34 4.85 -13.35 18.39
CA LEU A 34 4.06 -12.48 19.26
C LEU A 34 3.05 -11.63 18.46
N SER A 35 3.47 -11.08 17.33
CA SER A 35 2.60 -10.32 16.44
C SER A 35 1.46 -11.20 15.88
N LEU A 36 1.75 -12.43 15.49
CA LEU A 36 0.73 -13.38 15.04
C LEU A 36 -0.23 -13.79 16.17
N TYR A 37 0.28 -13.93 17.40
CA TYR A 37 -0.54 -14.28 18.54
C TYR A 37 -1.52 -13.18 18.93
N ILE A 38 -1.08 -11.91 18.88
CA ILE A 38 -1.89 -10.76 19.31
C ILE A 38 -2.92 -10.39 18.23
N TYR A 39 -2.49 -10.34 16.98
CA TYR A 39 -3.31 -9.77 15.89
C TYR A 39 -3.85 -10.84 14.94
N GLY A 40 -3.17 -11.98 14.81
CA GLY A 40 -3.50 -13.02 13.84
C GLY A 40 -3.53 -12.51 12.39
N PHE A 41 -3.64 -13.41 11.44
CA PHE A 41 -4.09 -13.05 10.10
C PHE A 41 -5.59 -13.32 10.03
N ALA A 42 -6.42 -12.29 10.07
CA ALA A 42 -7.84 -12.43 9.82
C ALA A 42 -8.03 -13.03 8.41
N THR A 43 -8.51 -14.26 8.36
CA THR A 43 -8.75 -14.99 7.11
C THR A 43 -10.24 -15.10 6.88
N ASP A 44 -10.94 -13.99 6.89
CA ASP A 44 -12.37 -13.93 6.63
C ASP A 44 -12.63 -13.87 5.13
N GLY A 45 -13.36 -14.84 4.63
CA GLY A 45 -13.89 -14.77 3.28
C GLY A 45 -13.86 -16.07 2.50
N LYS A 46 -14.77 -16.17 1.54
CA LYS A 46 -14.80 -17.22 0.53
C LYS A 46 -13.59 -17.03 -0.40
N PRO A 47 -12.85 -18.08 -0.76
CA PRO A 47 -11.73 -17.97 -1.67
C PRO A 47 -12.21 -17.47 -3.04
N ARG A 48 -11.93 -16.22 -3.36
CA ARG A 48 -12.08 -15.62 -4.69
C ARG A 48 -10.73 -15.04 -5.07
N GLY A 49 -10.28 -15.27 -6.30
CA GLY A 49 -9.02 -14.73 -6.80
C GLY A 49 -9.13 -13.22 -7.02
N PHE A 50 -8.54 -12.44 -6.13
CA PHE A 50 -8.44 -10.97 -6.22
C PHE A 50 -7.07 -10.48 -6.71
N LEU A 51 -6.27 -11.37 -7.30
CA LEU A 51 -4.91 -11.06 -7.73
C LEU A 51 -4.85 -9.85 -8.68
N ILE A 52 -5.74 -9.84 -9.68
CA ILE A 52 -5.79 -8.77 -10.69
C ILE A 52 -6.14 -7.44 -10.01
N ASP A 53 -7.10 -7.45 -9.09
CA ASP A 53 -7.50 -6.25 -8.35
C ASP A 53 -6.34 -5.72 -7.51
N THR A 54 -5.62 -6.60 -6.81
CA THR A 54 -4.44 -6.22 -6.01
C THR A 54 -3.35 -5.59 -6.86
N VAL A 55 -3.00 -6.22 -7.99
CA VAL A 55 -1.99 -5.67 -8.91
C VAL A 55 -2.46 -4.35 -9.53
N ALA A 56 -3.73 -4.25 -9.89
CA ALA A 56 -4.32 -3.02 -10.43
C ALA A 56 -4.28 -1.87 -9.42
N ILE A 57 -4.57 -2.13 -8.14
CA ILE A 57 -4.50 -1.10 -7.10
C ILE A 57 -3.05 -0.67 -6.84
N TYR A 58 -2.09 -1.59 -6.81
CA TYR A 58 -0.66 -1.21 -6.74
C TYR A 58 -0.25 -0.34 -7.93
N ALA A 59 -0.67 -0.71 -9.14
CA ALA A 59 -0.39 0.07 -10.33
C ALA A 59 -1.09 1.46 -10.31
N ALA A 60 -2.28 1.56 -9.73
CA ALA A 60 -3.00 2.82 -9.58
C ALA A 60 -2.32 3.76 -8.57
N ILE A 61 -1.93 3.24 -7.39
CA ILE A 61 -1.29 4.03 -6.32
C ILE A 61 0.09 4.54 -6.75
N PHE A 62 0.91 3.67 -7.32
CA PHE A 62 2.30 3.99 -7.69
C PHE A 62 2.46 4.53 -9.12
N SER A 63 1.44 4.65 -9.90
CA SER A 63 1.42 4.71 -11.36
C SER A 63 1.97 3.42 -12.01
N PRO A 64 1.43 2.99 -13.17
CA PRO A 64 1.86 1.73 -13.80
C PRO A 64 3.36 1.70 -14.14
N VAL A 65 3.91 2.83 -14.58
CA VAL A 65 5.33 2.93 -14.97
C VAL A 65 6.25 2.80 -13.76
N LEU A 66 5.90 3.45 -12.64
CA LEU A 66 6.68 3.36 -11.41
C LEU A 66 6.61 1.96 -10.80
N PHE A 67 5.44 1.31 -10.87
CA PHE A 67 5.27 -0.05 -10.38
C PHE A 67 6.11 -1.07 -11.16
N ILE A 68 6.14 -0.97 -12.50
CA ILE A 68 7.02 -1.78 -13.34
C ILE A 68 8.50 -1.53 -12.99
N TYR A 69 8.86 -0.27 -12.78
CA TYR A 69 10.22 0.09 -12.39
C TYR A 69 10.59 -0.42 -11.00
N PHE A 70 9.64 -0.46 -10.06
CA PHE A 70 9.79 -1.07 -8.75
C PHE A 70 10.11 -2.57 -8.87
N ILE A 71 9.32 -3.33 -9.65
CA ILE A 71 9.56 -4.76 -9.89
C ILE A 71 10.94 -4.98 -10.51
N TYR A 72 11.28 -4.19 -11.52
CA TYR A 72 12.61 -4.24 -12.15
C TYR A 72 13.74 -3.99 -11.13
N THR A 73 13.57 -3.02 -10.24
CA THR A 73 14.57 -2.67 -9.22
C THR A 73 14.78 -3.82 -8.23
N ILE A 74 13.69 -4.41 -7.73
CA ILE A 74 13.75 -5.57 -6.82
C ILE A 74 14.43 -6.77 -7.50
N TYR A 75 14.03 -7.07 -8.71
CA TYR A 75 14.63 -8.15 -9.50
C TYR A 75 16.13 -7.94 -9.70
N ARG A 76 16.53 -6.75 -10.13
CA ARG A 76 17.95 -6.40 -10.36
C ARG A 76 18.77 -6.45 -9.07
N ALA A 77 18.27 -5.92 -7.97
CA ALA A 77 18.95 -5.98 -6.66
C ALA A 77 19.09 -7.42 -6.16
N GLY A 78 18.07 -8.25 -6.41
CA GLY A 78 18.10 -9.67 -6.11
C GLY A 78 19.21 -10.43 -6.83
N ILE A 79 19.38 -10.18 -8.14
CA ILE A 79 20.44 -10.81 -8.98
C ILE A 79 21.83 -10.31 -8.60
N LYS A 80 21.98 -9.00 -8.43
CA LYS A 80 23.29 -8.39 -8.08
C LYS A 80 23.73 -8.64 -6.63
N LYS A 81 22.92 -9.35 -5.85
CA LYS A 81 23.16 -9.63 -4.42
C LYS A 81 23.30 -8.35 -3.56
N ASP A 82 22.89 -7.19 -4.05
CA ASP A 82 22.79 -5.92 -3.32
C ASP A 82 21.47 -5.87 -2.52
N ARG A 83 21.31 -6.84 -1.62
CA ARG A 83 20.09 -7.07 -0.85
C ARG A 83 20.15 -6.31 0.46
N SER A 84 19.76 -5.05 0.43
CA SER A 84 19.60 -4.21 1.62
C SER A 84 18.38 -4.65 2.44
N LEU A 85 18.28 -4.19 3.68
CA LEU A 85 17.10 -4.42 4.54
C LEU A 85 15.80 -3.96 3.85
N SER A 86 15.80 -2.80 3.21
CA SER A 86 14.65 -2.29 2.46
C SER A 86 14.22 -3.23 1.32
N TRP A 87 15.17 -3.91 0.68
CA TRP A 87 14.85 -4.94 -0.32
C TRP A 87 14.06 -6.10 0.30
N TYR A 88 14.51 -6.62 1.47
CA TYR A 88 13.80 -7.70 2.16
C TYR A 88 12.40 -7.27 2.60
N ILE A 89 12.25 -6.08 3.18
CA ILE A 89 10.95 -5.57 3.62
C ILE A 89 9.99 -5.49 2.43
N SER A 90 10.41 -4.89 1.34
CA SER A 90 9.53 -4.67 0.19
C SER A 90 9.17 -5.95 -0.56
N ILE A 91 10.13 -6.88 -0.74
CA ILE A 91 9.84 -8.15 -1.41
C ILE A 91 8.94 -9.04 -0.55
N THR A 92 9.15 -9.05 0.76
CA THR A 92 8.30 -9.83 1.69
C THR A 92 6.88 -9.28 1.68
N ALA A 93 6.70 -7.96 1.75
CA ALA A 93 5.39 -7.33 1.70
C ALA A 93 4.68 -7.63 0.36
N LEU A 94 5.38 -7.50 -0.76
CA LEU A 94 4.82 -7.79 -2.08
C LEU A 94 4.42 -9.27 -2.21
N LEU A 95 5.29 -10.20 -1.80
CA LEU A 95 5.00 -11.63 -1.91
C LEU A 95 3.82 -12.04 -1.01
N ILE A 96 3.77 -11.54 0.22
CA ILE A 96 2.67 -11.84 1.15
C ILE A 96 1.37 -11.25 0.60
N SER A 97 1.38 -10.01 0.12
CA SER A 97 0.19 -9.40 -0.47
C SER A 97 -0.33 -10.20 -1.67
N ILE A 98 0.55 -10.69 -2.55
CA ILE A 98 0.18 -11.54 -3.68
C ILE A 98 -0.39 -12.88 -3.18
N ILE A 99 0.26 -13.55 -2.21
CA ILE A 99 -0.19 -14.84 -1.69
C ILE A 99 -1.58 -14.72 -1.06
N PHE A 100 -1.81 -13.71 -0.23
CA PHE A 100 -3.12 -13.50 0.38
C PHE A 100 -4.19 -13.09 -0.64
N SER A 101 -3.81 -12.39 -1.70
CA SER A 101 -4.71 -11.98 -2.77
C SER A 101 -5.34 -13.15 -3.54
N PHE A 102 -4.72 -14.33 -3.52
CA PHE A 102 -5.35 -15.53 -4.08
C PHE A 102 -6.55 -16.01 -3.26
N ARG A 103 -6.58 -15.69 -1.98
CA ARG A 103 -7.61 -16.19 -1.06
C ARG A 103 -8.64 -15.13 -0.68
N GLN A 104 -8.20 -13.90 -0.44
CA GLN A 104 -9.05 -12.83 0.08
C GLN A 104 -8.73 -11.48 -0.53
N LYS A 105 -9.68 -10.55 -0.43
CA LYS A 105 -9.43 -9.14 -0.74
C LYS A 105 -8.51 -8.56 0.32
N ILE A 106 -7.45 -7.89 -0.11
CA ILE A 106 -6.45 -7.31 0.78
C ILE A 106 -6.67 -5.80 0.89
N TYR A 107 -6.50 -5.28 2.08
CA TYR A 107 -6.35 -3.85 2.31
C TYR A 107 -4.90 -3.46 1.97
N ILE A 108 -4.72 -2.82 0.82
CA ILE A 108 -3.37 -2.45 0.32
C ILE A 108 -2.73 -1.40 1.22
N GLU A 109 -3.52 -0.65 1.96
CA GLU A 109 -3.09 0.34 2.94
C GLU A 109 -2.10 -0.27 3.96
N ASP A 110 -2.27 -1.54 4.32
CA ASP A 110 -1.39 -2.25 5.25
C ASP A 110 -0.04 -2.63 4.62
N PHE A 111 0.01 -2.79 3.31
CA PHE A 111 1.20 -3.24 2.58
C PHE A 111 1.94 -2.11 1.86
N ALA A 112 1.23 -1.06 1.44
CA ALA A 112 1.78 0.04 0.67
C ALA A 112 2.98 0.73 1.34
N PRO A 113 2.99 1.00 2.66
CA PRO A 113 4.14 1.62 3.32
C PRO A 113 5.43 0.83 3.14
N TYR A 114 5.36 -0.50 3.16
CA TYR A 114 6.52 -1.37 3.00
C TYR A 114 7.05 -1.38 1.56
N VAL A 115 6.18 -1.19 0.59
CA VAL A 115 6.59 -1.04 -0.81
C VAL A 115 7.27 0.31 -1.03
N VAL A 116 6.78 1.38 -0.39
CA VAL A 116 7.37 2.72 -0.44
C VAL A 116 8.81 2.76 0.10
N ILE A 117 9.15 1.91 1.07
CA ILE A 117 10.52 1.78 1.61
C ILE A 117 11.55 1.44 0.52
N THR A 118 11.13 0.94 -0.64
CA THR A 118 12.04 0.67 -1.78
C THR A 118 12.47 1.94 -2.53
N ILE A 119 11.83 3.08 -2.34
CA ILE A 119 12.14 4.31 -3.09
C ILE A 119 13.63 4.66 -3.07
N PRO A 120 14.36 4.63 -1.94
CA PRO A 120 15.80 4.89 -1.94
C PRO A 120 16.60 3.91 -2.81
N LEU A 121 16.20 2.62 -2.84
CA LEU A 121 16.84 1.61 -3.69
C LEU A 121 16.52 1.87 -5.18
N MET A 122 15.29 2.29 -5.49
CA MET A 122 14.90 2.68 -6.85
C MET A 122 15.71 3.89 -7.31
N LEU A 123 15.87 4.90 -6.45
CA LEU A 123 16.66 6.09 -6.76
C LEU A 123 18.14 5.75 -6.97
N LYS A 124 18.74 4.92 -6.10
CA LYS A 124 20.11 4.41 -6.27
C LYS A 124 20.28 3.70 -7.63
N THR A 125 19.32 2.84 -7.98
CA THR A 125 19.34 2.11 -9.25
C THR A 125 19.18 3.06 -10.44
N PHE A 126 18.34 4.06 -10.33
CA PHE A 126 18.13 5.09 -11.36
C PHE A 126 19.40 5.92 -11.59
N LEU A 127 19.98 6.46 -10.53
CA LEU A 127 21.19 7.28 -10.61
C LEU A 127 22.37 6.48 -11.16
N HIS A 128 22.53 5.23 -10.72
CA HIS A 128 23.54 4.34 -11.27
C HIS A 128 23.32 4.10 -12.76
N SER A 129 22.10 3.76 -13.16
CA SER A 129 21.74 3.53 -14.57
C SER A 129 21.95 4.79 -15.42
N TYR A 130 21.62 5.97 -14.89
CA TYR A 130 21.84 7.25 -15.58
C TYR A 130 23.31 7.54 -15.82
N ARG A 131 24.19 7.25 -14.83
CA ARG A 131 25.64 7.53 -14.93
C ARG A 131 26.35 6.65 -15.95
N ILE A 132 25.97 5.37 -16.08
CA ILE A 132 26.62 4.42 -16.98
C ILE A 132 26.06 4.45 -18.40
N ARG A 133 24.98 5.15 -18.66
CA ARG A 133 24.39 5.24 -20.01
C ARG A 133 25.15 6.22 -20.89
N LEU A 134 25.21 5.90 -22.17
CA LEU A 134 25.66 6.80 -23.21
C LEU A 134 24.76 8.04 -23.29
N GLU A 135 25.31 9.17 -23.69
CA GLU A 135 24.61 10.47 -23.71
C GLU A 135 23.28 10.45 -24.48
N GLN A 136 23.26 9.74 -25.61
CA GLN A 136 22.06 9.59 -26.44
C GLN A 136 20.88 8.98 -25.68
N PHE A 137 21.13 8.03 -24.79
CA PHE A 137 20.09 7.34 -24.00
C PHE A 137 19.76 8.05 -22.68
N ARG A 138 20.57 9.02 -22.23
CA ARG A 138 20.30 9.80 -21.01
C ARG A 138 19.06 10.68 -21.16
N LYS A 139 18.81 11.23 -22.36
CA LYS A 139 17.63 12.05 -22.63
C LYS A 139 16.33 11.27 -22.39
N VAL A 140 16.23 10.08 -23.00
CA VAL A 140 15.05 9.21 -22.82
C VAL A 140 14.85 8.84 -21.34
N HIS A 141 15.92 8.49 -20.64
CA HIS A 141 15.85 8.14 -19.23
C HIS A 141 15.39 9.31 -18.36
N LYS A 142 15.83 10.54 -18.65
CA LYS A 142 15.39 11.76 -17.98
C LYS A 142 13.91 12.05 -18.28
N ILE A 143 13.46 11.89 -19.52
CA ILE A 143 12.05 12.09 -19.89
C ILE A 143 11.17 11.08 -19.15
N THR A 144 11.56 9.81 -19.12
CA THR A 144 10.82 8.78 -18.36
C THR A 144 10.69 9.14 -16.89
N ALA A 145 11.76 9.64 -16.26
CA ALA A 145 11.70 10.10 -14.88
C ALA A 145 10.75 11.29 -14.70
N MET A 146 10.77 12.27 -15.62
CA MET A 146 9.85 13.40 -15.56
C MET A 146 8.38 12.97 -15.73
N VAL A 147 8.11 12.00 -16.60
CA VAL A 147 6.77 11.42 -16.77
C VAL A 147 6.31 10.73 -15.48
N ILE A 148 7.16 9.95 -14.83
CA ILE A 148 6.84 9.29 -13.54
C ILE A 148 6.50 10.34 -12.48
N VAL A 149 7.35 11.35 -12.32
CA VAL A 149 7.11 12.43 -11.34
C VAL A 149 5.84 13.21 -11.67
N GLY A 150 5.59 13.48 -12.96
CA GLY A 150 4.37 14.13 -13.42
C GLY A 150 3.11 13.30 -13.08
N MET A 151 3.14 11.97 -13.31
CA MET A 151 2.03 11.09 -12.96
C MET A 151 1.79 11.03 -11.44
N LEU A 152 2.85 10.98 -10.64
CA LEU A 152 2.72 11.06 -9.18
C LEU A 152 2.12 12.41 -8.74
N GLY A 153 2.56 13.51 -9.36
CA GLY A 153 2.00 14.83 -9.13
C GLY A 153 0.50 14.91 -9.46
N LEU A 154 0.09 14.32 -10.58
CA LEU A 154 -1.32 14.22 -10.94
C LEU A 154 -2.13 13.42 -9.92
N ASN A 155 -1.62 12.29 -9.43
CA ASN A 155 -2.28 11.52 -8.37
C ASN A 155 -2.48 12.35 -7.10
N VAL A 156 -1.47 13.13 -6.71
CA VAL A 156 -1.58 14.05 -5.57
C VAL A 156 -2.66 15.10 -5.82
N ILE A 157 -2.66 15.73 -7.01
CA ILE A 157 -3.67 16.72 -7.38
C ILE A 157 -5.07 16.11 -7.33
N PHE A 158 -5.29 14.92 -7.90
CA PHE A 158 -6.59 14.25 -7.85
C PHE A 158 -7.04 13.93 -6.41
N THR A 159 -6.10 13.65 -5.52
CA THR A 159 -6.42 13.44 -4.09
C THR A 159 -6.92 14.73 -3.44
N PHE A 160 -6.32 15.88 -3.72
CA PHE A 160 -6.77 17.17 -3.19
C PHE A 160 -8.05 17.67 -3.85
N VAL A 161 -8.24 17.43 -5.15
CA VAL A 161 -9.39 17.86 -5.96
C VAL A 161 -10.50 16.77 -5.97
N ASN A 162 -10.54 15.90 -4.97
CA ASN A 162 -11.50 14.81 -4.92
C ASN A 162 -12.96 15.27 -4.81
N LYS A 163 -13.22 16.37 -4.09
CA LYS A 163 -14.58 16.90 -3.88
C LYS A 163 -15.25 17.38 -5.18
N PRO A 164 -14.64 18.25 -6.01
CA PRO A 164 -15.17 18.56 -7.33
C PRO A 164 -15.34 17.34 -8.23
N LEU A 165 -14.39 16.39 -8.17
CA LEU A 165 -14.45 15.17 -8.96
C LEU A 165 -15.66 14.29 -8.55
N TYR A 166 -15.94 14.20 -7.25
CA TYR A 166 -17.11 13.51 -6.73
C TYR A 166 -18.44 14.10 -7.25
N LEU A 167 -18.51 15.42 -7.36
CA LEU A 167 -19.71 16.11 -7.87
C LEU A 167 -19.93 15.94 -9.38
N ILE A 168 -18.86 15.71 -10.15
CA ILE A 168 -18.92 15.55 -11.62
C ILE A 168 -19.29 14.11 -12.02
N ILE A 169 -18.97 13.11 -11.19
CA ILE A 169 -19.22 11.70 -11.51
C ILE A 169 -20.71 11.40 -11.40
N SER A 170 -21.30 10.91 -12.50
CA SER A 170 -22.72 10.56 -12.58
C SER A 170 -23.14 9.44 -11.64
N GLU A 171 -22.23 8.54 -11.28
CA GLU A 171 -22.46 7.43 -10.35
C GLU A 171 -21.56 7.57 -9.11
N PRO A 172 -22.00 8.28 -8.05
CA PRO A 172 -21.17 8.53 -6.86
C PRO A 172 -20.61 7.27 -6.20
N LYS A 173 -21.37 6.16 -6.26
CA LYS A 173 -20.97 4.87 -5.66
C LYS A 173 -19.67 4.28 -6.24
N ARG A 174 -19.28 4.68 -7.44
CA ARG A 174 -18.04 4.24 -8.10
C ARG A 174 -16.82 5.09 -7.73
N HIS A 175 -17.02 6.19 -7.03
CA HIS A 175 -15.92 7.05 -6.63
C HIS A 175 -15.14 6.43 -5.46
N PHE A 176 -13.81 6.47 -5.51
CA PHE A 176 -12.93 5.87 -4.48
C PHE A 176 -13.14 6.45 -3.08
N VAL A 177 -13.65 7.69 -2.98
CA VAL A 177 -13.92 8.37 -1.70
C VAL A 177 -15.42 8.34 -1.33
N TYR A 178 -16.25 7.60 -2.08
CA TYR A 178 -17.70 7.57 -1.87
C TYR A 178 -18.09 7.32 -0.41
N GLN A 179 -17.49 6.32 0.23
CA GLN A 179 -17.82 5.95 1.60
C GLN A 179 -17.57 7.08 2.61
N TYR A 180 -16.54 7.90 2.40
CA TYR A 180 -16.23 9.05 3.25
C TYR A 180 -17.20 10.22 3.01
N HIS A 181 -17.51 10.52 1.75
CA HIS A 181 -18.50 11.55 1.43
C HIS A 181 -19.89 11.17 1.92
N PHE A 182 -20.30 9.93 1.70
CA PHE A 182 -21.58 9.40 2.16
C PHE A 182 -21.70 9.46 3.69
N ALA A 183 -20.70 9.00 4.44
CA ALA A 183 -20.70 9.06 5.90
C ALA A 183 -20.79 10.51 6.41
N LYS A 184 -20.10 11.44 5.74
CA LYS A 184 -20.14 12.86 6.07
C LYS A 184 -21.54 13.45 5.81
N GLU A 185 -22.11 13.24 4.64
CA GLU A 185 -23.44 13.75 4.27
C GLU A 185 -24.51 13.18 5.19
N LEU A 186 -24.47 11.87 5.46
CA LEU A 186 -25.36 11.21 6.41
C LEU A 186 -25.24 11.81 7.81
N ALA A 187 -24.03 12.05 8.30
CA ALA A 187 -23.81 12.65 9.60
C ALA A 187 -24.39 14.07 9.71
N PHE A 188 -24.27 14.88 8.65
CA PHE A 188 -24.89 16.21 8.62
C PHE A 188 -26.40 16.14 8.62
N THR A 189 -27.01 15.27 7.81
CA THR A 189 -28.47 15.10 7.77
C THR A 189 -29.04 14.62 9.11
N LEU A 190 -28.36 13.68 9.78
CA LEU A 190 -28.76 13.20 11.10
C LEU A 190 -28.68 14.31 12.15
N LYS A 191 -27.64 15.15 12.12
CA LYS A 191 -27.50 16.31 13.01
C LYS A 191 -28.58 17.37 12.78
N GLU A 192 -28.96 17.63 11.55
CA GLU A 192 -30.06 18.53 11.22
C GLU A 192 -31.39 18.04 11.79
N GLN A 193 -31.55 16.72 11.90
CA GLN A 193 -32.70 16.07 12.51
C GLN A 193 -32.58 15.88 14.05
N ASN A 194 -31.48 16.37 14.66
CA ASN A 194 -31.14 16.19 16.08
C ASN A 194 -30.98 14.72 16.49
N ILE A 195 -30.62 13.83 15.57
CA ILE A 195 -30.38 12.42 15.83
C ILE A 195 -28.87 12.24 16.08
N ASN A 196 -28.52 11.91 17.34
CA ASN A 196 -27.13 11.74 17.75
C ASN A 196 -26.75 10.26 17.96
N GLU A 197 -27.73 9.36 17.89
CA GLU A 197 -27.53 7.93 18.07
C GLU A 197 -28.20 7.16 16.94
N ILE A 198 -27.47 6.24 16.32
CA ILE A 198 -27.99 5.36 15.28
C ILE A 198 -27.31 4.00 15.32
N LEU A 199 -28.08 2.94 15.16
CA LEU A 199 -27.56 1.59 15.06
C LEU A 199 -27.34 1.25 13.57
N CYS A 200 -26.11 0.96 13.19
CA CYS A 200 -25.75 0.51 11.86
C CYS A 200 -25.25 -0.93 11.92
N ASP A 201 -25.66 -1.76 10.96
CA ASP A 201 -25.14 -3.12 10.80
C ASP A 201 -23.69 -3.13 10.24
N ASP A 202 -23.30 -2.06 9.60
CA ASP A 202 -21.95 -1.88 9.04
C ASP A 202 -21.03 -1.20 10.08
N GLU A 203 -20.11 -1.99 10.64
CA GLU A 203 -19.15 -1.53 11.66
C GLU A 203 -18.23 -0.40 11.14
N GLU A 204 -17.84 -0.44 9.85
CA GLU A 204 -16.99 0.61 9.28
C GLU A 204 -17.74 1.94 9.17
N LEU A 205 -19.00 1.90 8.72
CA LEU A 205 -19.84 3.09 8.66
C LEU A 205 -20.07 3.66 10.07
N GLN A 206 -20.30 2.81 11.06
CA GLN A 206 -20.47 3.22 12.44
C GLN A 206 -19.24 3.90 13.01
N LEU A 207 -18.04 3.38 12.76
CA LEU A 207 -16.77 4.02 13.15
C LEU A 207 -16.59 5.40 12.51
N ARG A 208 -16.99 5.54 11.23
CA ARG A 208 -16.95 6.82 10.52
C ARG A 208 -17.95 7.82 11.07
N LEU A 209 -19.15 7.39 11.42
CA LEU A 209 -20.18 8.23 12.04
C LEU A 209 -19.78 8.70 13.44
N LYS A 210 -19.08 7.84 14.20
CA LYS A 210 -18.52 8.20 15.51
C LYS A 210 -17.52 9.35 15.42
N PHE A 211 -16.76 9.47 14.34
CA PHE A 211 -15.88 10.62 14.08
C PHE A 211 -16.66 11.95 14.03
N TYR A 212 -17.91 11.91 13.61
CA TYR A 212 -18.83 13.05 13.58
C TYR A 212 -19.70 13.19 14.85
N ASN A 213 -19.34 12.51 15.95
CA ASN A 213 -20.11 12.49 17.23
C ASN A 213 -21.53 11.91 17.09
N ILE A 214 -21.71 10.94 16.23
CA ILE A 214 -22.93 10.12 16.18
C ILE A 214 -22.55 8.75 16.76
N ASN A 215 -23.16 8.44 17.90
CA ASN A 215 -22.86 7.24 18.68
C ASN A 215 -23.83 6.09 18.38
N LYS A 216 -23.54 4.95 18.99
CA LYS A 216 -24.38 3.77 18.93
C LYS A 216 -25.48 3.89 19.96
#